data_57a36b9975c2257b2ae389cf52f2c0cf
#
_entry.id   57a36b9975c2257b2ae389cf52f2c0cf
#
_cell.length_a   1.000
_cell.length_b   1.000
_cell.length_c   1.000
_cell.angle_alpha   90.00
_cell.angle_beta   90.00
_cell.angle_gamma   90.00
#
_symmetry.space_group_name_H-M   'P 1'
#
loop_
_entity.id
_entity.type
_entity.pdbx_description
1 polymer ?
#
loop_
_entity_poly.entity_id
_entity_poly.type
_entity_poly.pdbx_seq_one_letter_code
_entity_poly.pdbx_strand_id
1 'polypeptide(L)' 'MAKAPFNIQDQYLNQSRKERVKVIITMMSGDKLEGFIKSFDNFSVLMDYNSDVLIYKHAISTITAADGSFRLHQ' A
#
# COMPACT_ATOMS: atom_id res chain seq x y z
N MET A 1 -8.31 -25.45 4.35
CA MET A 1 -8.13 -24.74 4.66
C MET A 1 -7.67 -23.81 4.45
N ALA A 2 -7.65 -23.69 4.17
CA ALA A 2 -6.88 -22.80 4.02
C ALA A 2 -6.86 -21.67 4.70
N LYS A 3 -6.52 -21.06 4.95
CA LYS A 3 -6.51 -19.98 5.55
C LYS A 3 -6.31 -18.87 4.69
N ALA A 4 -7.00 -17.84 4.71
CA ALA A 4 -6.73 -16.74 3.85
C ALA A 4 -5.44 -16.13 4.23
N PRO A 5 -4.50 -16.21 3.40
CA PRO A 5 -3.19 -15.72 3.75
C PRO A 5 -3.14 -14.20 3.84
N PHE A 6 -3.98 -13.50 3.07
CA PHE A 6 -3.96 -12.03 3.06
C PHE A 6 -5.35 -11.49 3.24
N ASN A 7 -5.48 -10.39 3.98
CA ASN A 7 -6.70 -9.61 3.98
C ASN A 7 -6.69 -8.70 2.74
N ILE A 8 -7.79 -7.97 2.54
CA ILE A 8 -7.91 -7.08 1.38
C ILE A 8 -6.78 -6.06 1.32
N GLN A 9 -6.42 -5.52 2.47
CA GLN A 9 -5.35 -4.54 2.54
C GLN A 9 -4.04 -5.11 2.02
N ASP A 10 -3.70 -6.31 2.49
CA ASP A 10 -2.46 -6.94 2.07
C ASP A 10 -2.49 -7.37 0.62
N GLN A 11 -3.65 -7.78 0.12
CA GLN A 11 -3.79 -8.10 -1.30
C GLN A 11 -3.51 -6.87 -2.17
N TYR A 12 -4.05 -5.73 -1.77
CA TYR A 12 -3.85 -4.49 -2.50
C TYR A 12 -2.37 -4.08 -2.49
N LEU A 13 -1.77 -4.14 -1.31
CA LEU A 13 -0.35 -3.80 -1.17
C LEU A 13 0.53 -4.74 -1.99
N ASN A 14 0.23 -6.03 -1.94
CA ASN A 14 1.04 -7.01 -2.64
C ASN A 14 0.94 -6.84 -4.15
N GLN A 15 -0.26 -6.64 -4.64
CA GLN A 15 -0.46 -6.47 -6.08
C GLN A 15 0.18 -5.17 -6.59
N SER A 16 -0.01 -4.08 -5.85
CA SER A 16 0.58 -2.81 -6.27
C SER A 16 2.10 -2.87 -6.24
N ARG A 17 2.66 -3.61 -5.27
CA ARG A 17 4.11 -3.81 -5.21
C ARG A 17 4.60 -4.62 -6.42
N LYS A 18 3.93 -5.71 -6.71
CA LYS A 18 4.34 -6.61 -7.79
C LYS A 18 4.24 -5.93 -9.15
N GLU A 19 3.20 -5.15 -9.36
CA GLU A 19 2.98 -4.48 -10.64
C GLU A 19 3.68 -3.12 -10.70
N ARG A 20 4.36 -2.74 -9.64
CA ARG A 20 5.11 -1.48 -9.56
C ARG A 20 4.22 -0.29 -9.89
N VAL A 21 3.09 -0.25 -9.24
CA VAL A 21 2.12 0.82 -9.42
C VAL A 21 2.40 1.92 -8.42
N LYS A 22 2.44 3.16 -8.89
CA LYS A 22 2.57 4.29 -7.99
C LYS A 22 1.27 4.43 -7.20
N VAL A 23 1.37 4.52 -5.89
CA VAL A 23 0.20 4.65 -5.03
C VAL A 23 0.26 5.94 -4.24
N ILE A 24 -0.90 6.41 -3.83
CA ILE A 24 -1.04 7.57 -2.95
C ILE A 24 -1.58 7.05 -1.63
N ILE A 25 -0.80 7.22 -0.57
CA ILE A 25 -1.22 6.84 0.78
C ILE A 25 -1.66 8.12 1.49
N THR A 26 -2.92 8.13 1.90
CA THR A 26 -3.46 9.24 2.69
C THR A 26 -3.42 8.83 4.15
N MET A 27 -2.74 9.61 4.95
CA MET A 27 -2.59 9.35 6.37
C MET A 27 -3.82 9.84 7.12
N MET A 28 -4.00 9.34 8.34
CA MET A 28 -5.10 9.81 9.18
C MET A 28 -5.02 11.30 9.45
N SER A 29 -3.82 11.86 9.41
CA SER A 29 -3.63 13.29 9.59
C SER A 29 -4.08 14.11 8.39
N GLY A 30 -4.32 13.45 7.25
CA GLY A 30 -4.64 14.13 6.00
C GLY A 30 -3.46 14.29 5.06
N ASP A 31 -2.25 14.01 5.54
CA ASP A 31 -1.08 14.07 4.68
C ASP A 31 -1.12 12.99 3.63
N LYS A 32 -0.57 13.27 2.47
CA LYS A 32 -0.52 12.33 1.36
C LYS A 32 0.90 12.07 0.93
N LEU A 33 1.20 10.79 0.72
CA LEU A 33 2.51 10.37 0.24
C LEU A 33 2.31 9.59 -1.05
N GLU A 34 3.06 9.92 -2.07
CA GLU A 34 2.91 9.28 -3.36
C GLU A 34 4.22 8.60 -3.72
N GLY A 35 4.16 7.29 -3.97
CA GLY A 35 5.37 6.55 -4.30
C GLY A 35 5.05 5.09 -4.57
N PHE A 36 6.07 4.25 -4.44
CA PHE A 36 5.96 2.82 -4.73
C PHE A 36 6.10 2.01 -3.46
N ILE A 37 5.31 0.95 -3.37
CA ILE A 37 5.42 0.03 -2.23
C ILE A 37 6.64 -0.86 -2.45
N LYS A 38 7.55 -0.87 -1.49
CA LYS A 38 8.72 -1.73 -1.54
C LYS A 38 8.50 -3.04 -0.80
N SER A 39 7.84 -2.96 0.35
CA SER A 39 7.64 -4.11 1.20
C SER A 39 6.57 -3.77 2.22
N PHE A 40 6.05 -4.78 2.90
CA PHE A 40 5.10 -4.54 3.99
C PHE A 40 5.02 -5.78 4.87
N ASP A 41 4.55 -5.58 6.09
CA ASP A 41 4.31 -6.69 7.01
C ASP A 41 2.97 -6.45 7.71
N ASN A 42 2.73 -7.13 8.83
CA ASN A 42 1.44 -7.05 9.50
C ASN A 42 1.14 -5.66 10.06
N PHE A 43 2.16 -4.85 10.30
CA PHE A 43 1.98 -3.59 11.02
C PHE A 43 2.40 -2.38 10.22
N SER A 44 3.21 -2.56 9.18
CA SER A 44 3.83 -1.42 8.53
C SER A 44 3.99 -1.63 7.04
N VAL A 45 4.24 -0.53 6.35
CA VAL A 45 4.48 -0.48 4.91
C VAL A 45 5.75 0.31 4.68
N LEU A 46 6.64 -0.25 3.87
CA LEU A 46 7.84 0.47 3.45
C LEU A 46 7.61 1.02 2.07
N MET A 47 7.67 2.32 1.94
CA MET A 47 7.39 3.02 0.69
C MET A 47 8.62 3.74 0.19
N ASP A 48 8.80 3.74 -1.12
CA ASP A 48 9.82 4.55 -1.77
C ASP A 48 9.19 5.90 -2.13
N TYR A 49 9.53 6.92 -1.33
CA TYR A 49 9.04 8.28 -1.52
C TYR A 49 10.25 9.20 -1.37
N ASN A 50 11.03 9.34 -2.45
CA ASN A 50 12.33 10.03 -2.46
C ASN A 50 13.38 9.35 -1.58
N SER A 51 12.94 8.63 -0.58
CA SER A 51 13.78 7.82 0.29
C SER A 51 12.87 6.75 0.86
N ASP A 52 13.44 5.81 1.58
CA ASP A 52 12.63 4.77 2.22
C ASP A 52 11.87 5.39 3.38
N VAL A 53 10.55 5.27 3.34
CA VAL A 53 9.68 5.79 4.39
C VAL A 53 8.92 4.62 4.99
N LEU A 54 9.01 4.46 6.30
CA LEU A 54 8.27 3.42 7.01
C LEU A 54 6.97 4.03 7.53
N ILE A 55 5.86 3.43 7.15
CA ILE A 55 4.54 3.93 7.50
C ILE A 55 3.81 2.86 8.29
N TYR A 56 3.24 3.22 9.44
CA TYR A 56 2.48 2.27 10.24
C TYR A 56 1.07 2.18 9.70
N LYS A 57 0.59 0.96 9.52
CA LYS A 57 -0.71 0.72 8.88
C LYS A 57 -1.85 1.40 9.61
N HIS A 58 -1.80 1.44 10.95
CA HIS A 58 -2.90 2.03 11.70
C HIS A 58 -3.01 3.55 11.53
N ALA A 59 -1.98 4.17 10.92
CA ALA A 59 -2.01 5.60 10.65
C ALA A 59 -2.48 5.90 9.23
N ILE A 60 -2.82 4.88 8.46
CA ILE A 60 -3.23 5.05 7.07
C ILE A 60 -4.76 5.11 7.00
N SER A 61 -5.25 6.11 6.29
CA SER A 61 -6.68 6.24 6.04
C SER A 61 -7.08 5.52 4.76
N THR A 62 -6.43 5.86 3.65
CA THR A 62 -6.70 5.22 2.36
C THR A 62 -5.43 5.04 1.57
N ILE A 63 -5.48 4.07 0.65
CA ILE A 63 -4.41 3.87 -0.33
C ILE A 63 -5.09 3.77 -1.68
N THR A 64 -4.68 4.60 -2.63
CA THR A 64 -5.22 4.55 -3.98
C THR A 64 -4.08 4.51 -4.98
N ALA A 65 -4.33 3.93 -6.14
CA ALA A 65 -3.36 3.99 -7.22
C ALA A 65 -3.41 5.37 -7.86
N ALA A 66 -2.24 5.91 -8.15
CA ALA A 66 -2.17 7.19 -8.85
C ALA A 66 -2.70 7.03 -10.27
N ASP A 67 -2.53 5.83 -10.84
CA ASP A 67 -3.06 5.51 -12.16
C ASP A 67 -4.43 4.87 -11.98
N GLY A 68 -5.46 5.53 -12.46
CA GLY A 68 -6.82 5.04 -12.29
C GLY A 68 -7.12 3.73 -13.00
N SER A 69 -6.21 3.23 -13.83
CA SER A 69 -6.43 1.97 -14.52
C SER A 69 -6.15 0.75 -13.65
N PHE A 70 -5.47 0.94 -12.53
CA PHE A 70 -5.15 -0.17 -11.63
C PHE A 70 -6.42 -0.70 -10.95
N ARG A 71 -6.56 -2.01 -10.95
CA ARG A 71 -7.68 -2.68 -10.28
C ARG A 71 -7.15 -3.86 -9.49
N LEU A 72 -7.74 -4.10 -8.33
CA LEU A 72 -7.36 -5.23 -7.51
C LEU A 72 -7.95 -6.51 -8.10
N HIS A 73 -7.11 -7.51 -8.29
CA HIS A 73 -7.53 -8.82 -8.76
C HIS A 73 -7.91 -9.66 -7.54
N GLN A 74 -9.13 -10.18 -7.54
CA GLN A 74 -9.61 -11.03 -6.46
C GLN A 74 -10.11 -12.35 -6.97
#